data_0cfda8594c4c80fbe294d17b89a7cb4e
#
_entry.id   0cfda8594c4c80fbe294d17b89a7cb4e
#
_cell.length_a   1.000
_cell.length_b   1.000
_cell.length_c   1.000
_cell.angle_alpha   90.00
_cell.angle_beta   90.00
_cell.angle_gamma   90.00
#
_symmetry.space_group_name_H-M   'P 1'
#
loop_
_entity.id
_entity.type
_entity.pdbx_description
1 polymer ?
#
loop_
_entity_poly.entity_id
_entity_poly.type
_entity_poly.pdbx_seq_one_letter_code
_entity_poly.pdbx_strand_id
1 'polypeptide(L)'
;MEFPLQQACMNNDFKTVKELVSEDHSLVFKKDSDGRVGLHWAVSFQFEPIIDYLLSFMKEMDIDDLVDDAGWTPFHIACSVGSLNTVKKLYEGDLKPNLDLLTLQGVSALHLAVSKKHLPIVEFLLNKGASVRVKDKKLQLPIHRAAAIGSMAMVDILCQKNSPVNAKDFQGWTPLFHALAEGHGDVAVLLVNKYSADYESTENSNGEKPLDVALNEQVKDYFIKNVQ
;
A
#
# COMPACT_ATOMS: atom_id res chain seq x y z
N MET A 1 -14.33 -3.73 -30.91
CA MET A 1 -14.00 -3.68 -29.46
C MET A 1 -13.62 -2.25 -29.12
N GLU A 2 -14.15 -1.71 -28.02
CA GLU A 2 -13.95 -0.30 -27.67
C GLU A 2 -12.53 0.00 -27.16
N PHE A 3 -11.89 -0.97 -26.49
CA PHE A 3 -10.55 -0.86 -25.89
C PHE A 3 -9.70 -2.11 -26.21
N PRO A 4 -9.26 -2.28 -27.48
CA PRO A 4 -8.62 -3.52 -27.91
C PRO A 4 -7.28 -3.80 -27.22
N LEU A 5 -6.48 -2.75 -26.91
CA LEU A 5 -5.20 -2.90 -26.25
C LEU A 5 -5.38 -3.36 -24.79
N GLN A 6 -6.30 -2.74 -24.04
CA GLN A 6 -6.59 -3.11 -22.66
C GLN A 6 -7.09 -4.56 -22.60
N GLN A 7 -7.98 -4.96 -23.53
CA GLN A 7 -8.47 -6.33 -23.60
C GLN A 7 -7.34 -7.34 -23.89
N ALA A 8 -6.44 -7.03 -24.81
CA ALA A 8 -5.27 -7.86 -25.09
C ALA A 8 -4.33 -7.96 -23.87
N CYS A 9 -4.11 -6.83 -23.14
CA CYS A 9 -3.35 -6.82 -21.89
C CYS A 9 -4.00 -7.68 -20.79
N MET A 10 -5.33 -7.62 -20.64
CA MET A 10 -6.06 -8.44 -19.66
C MET A 10 -5.98 -9.95 -19.96
N ASN A 11 -5.94 -10.30 -21.25
CA ASN A 11 -5.93 -11.69 -21.70
C ASN A 11 -4.53 -12.30 -21.86
N ASN A 12 -3.47 -11.56 -21.51
CA ASN A 12 -2.07 -11.95 -21.74
C ASN A 12 -1.75 -12.24 -23.22
N ASP A 13 -2.46 -11.57 -24.13
CA ASP A 13 -2.24 -11.74 -25.58
C ASP A 13 -1.14 -10.80 -26.08
N PHE A 14 0.11 -11.18 -25.79
CA PHE A 14 1.28 -10.39 -26.16
C PHE A 14 1.43 -10.18 -27.66
N LYS A 15 0.94 -11.14 -28.48
CA LYS A 15 0.99 -11.01 -29.93
C LYS A 15 0.10 -9.86 -30.39
N THR A 16 -1.16 -9.86 -29.97
CA THR A 16 -2.11 -8.77 -30.29
C THR A 16 -1.67 -7.44 -29.72
N VAL A 17 -1.09 -7.41 -28.51
CA VAL A 17 -0.50 -6.16 -27.95
C VAL A 17 0.55 -5.58 -28.89
N LYS A 18 1.48 -6.41 -29.41
CA LYS A 18 2.52 -5.93 -30.32
C LYS A 18 1.96 -5.45 -31.65
N GLU A 19 1.00 -6.18 -32.22
CA GLU A 19 0.36 -5.80 -33.48
C GLU A 19 -0.33 -4.44 -33.35
N LEU A 20 -1.19 -4.27 -32.34
CA LEU A 20 -1.91 -3.02 -32.09
C LEU A 20 -0.97 -1.82 -31.85
N VAL A 21 0.04 -1.99 -31.01
CA VAL A 21 0.97 -0.91 -30.69
C VAL A 21 1.88 -0.58 -31.89
N SER A 22 2.26 -1.57 -32.74
CA SER A 22 3.04 -1.28 -33.94
C SER A 22 2.24 -0.53 -35.02
N GLU A 23 0.93 -0.73 -35.06
CA GLU A 23 0.03 0.03 -35.98
C GLU A 23 -0.24 1.44 -35.47
N ASP A 24 -0.42 1.62 -34.14
CA ASP A 24 -0.69 2.91 -33.52
C ASP A 24 -0.07 2.99 -32.13
N HIS A 25 1.08 3.64 -32.00
CA HIS A 25 1.77 3.84 -30.73
C HIS A 25 0.95 4.66 -29.72
N SER A 26 -0.01 5.48 -30.17
CA SER A 26 -0.83 6.30 -29.28
C SER A 26 -1.76 5.46 -28.40
N LEU A 27 -2.08 4.23 -28.79
CA LEU A 27 -2.90 3.29 -28.02
C LEU A 27 -2.31 3.00 -26.64
N VAL A 28 -0.98 3.10 -26.48
CA VAL A 28 -0.30 2.89 -25.20
C VAL A 28 -0.81 3.86 -24.11
N PHE A 29 -1.24 5.05 -24.51
CA PHE A 29 -1.74 6.10 -23.62
C PHE A 29 -3.26 6.24 -23.60
N LYS A 30 -3.97 5.47 -24.44
CA LYS A 30 -5.42 5.52 -24.49
C LYS A 30 -6.02 4.90 -23.24
N LYS A 31 -6.87 5.67 -22.56
CA LYS A 31 -7.60 5.24 -21.37
C LYS A 31 -8.89 4.52 -21.75
N ASP A 32 -9.26 3.49 -20.96
CA ASP A 32 -10.55 2.81 -21.04
C ASP A 32 -11.62 3.55 -20.20
N SER A 33 -12.78 2.90 -20.01
CA SER A 33 -13.89 3.42 -19.21
C SER A 33 -13.60 3.63 -17.72
N ASP A 34 -12.54 3.00 -17.20
CA ASP A 34 -12.10 3.13 -15.81
C ASP A 34 -10.92 4.11 -15.67
N GLY A 35 -10.59 4.83 -16.75
CA GLY A 35 -9.44 5.73 -16.82
C GLY A 35 -8.10 4.99 -16.91
N ARG A 36 -8.08 3.67 -17.19
CA ARG A 36 -6.90 2.83 -17.22
C ARG A 36 -6.29 2.71 -18.61
N VAL A 37 -4.96 2.82 -18.69
CA VAL A 37 -4.19 2.41 -19.88
C VAL A 37 -3.83 0.93 -19.81
N GLY A 38 -3.38 0.36 -20.93
CA GLY A 38 -2.99 -1.06 -21.00
C GLY A 38 -2.00 -1.51 -19.93
N LEU A 39 -1.08 -0.61 -19.52
CA LEU A 39 -0.09 -0.88 -18.47
C LEU A 39 -0.72 -1.18 -17.10
N HIS A 40 -1.81 -0.50 -16.71
CA HIS A 40 -2.53 -0.80 -15.46
C HIS A 40 -2.98 -2.27 -15.41
N TRP A 41 -3.54 -2.76 -16.51
CA TRP A 41 -4.02 -4.13 -16.61
C TRP A 41 -2.89 -5.14 -16.64
N ALA A 42 -1.85 -4.88 -17.44
CA ALA A 42 -0.68 -5.75 -17.48
C ALA A 42 0.00 -5.89 -16.10
N VAL A 43 0.09 -4.78 -15.33
CA VAL A 43 0.61 -4.80 -13.96
C VAL A 43 -0.33 -5.50 -13.00
N SER A 44 -1.65 -5.30 -13.11
CA SER A 44 -2.64 -5.98 -12.25
C SER A 44 -2.55 -7.50 -12.34
N PHE A 45 -2.27 -8.03 -13.51
CA PHE A 45 -2.14 -9.46 -13.78
C PHE A 45 -0.69 -9.96 -13.80
N GLN A 46 0.29 -9.06 -13.58
CA GLN A 46 1.72 -9.38 -13.52
C GLN A 46 2.28 -10.00 -14.82
N PHE A 47 1.81 -9.54 -15.97
CA PHE A 47 2.28 -10.03 -17.28
C PHE A 47 3.56 -9.32 -17.71
N GLU A 48 4.68 -9.77 -17.16
CA GLU A 48 6.02 -9.18 -17.34
C GLU A 48 6.39 -8.84 -18.79
N PRO A 49 6.20 -9.74 -19.81
CA PRO A 49 6.56 -9.39 -21.18
C PRO A 49 5.76 -8.23 -21.75
N ILE A 50 4.48 -8.10 -21.36
CA ILE A 50 3.62 -6.98 -21.78
C ILE A 50 4.04 -5.70 -21.05
N ILE A 51 4.34 -5.78 -19.75
CA ILE A 51 4.83 -4.64 -18.95
C ILE A 51 6.10 -4.08 -19.58
N ASP A 52 7.12 -4.93 -19.83
CA ASP A 52 8.39 -4.52 -20.41
C ASP A 52 8.21 -3.87 -21.79
N TYR A 53 7.34 -4.44 -22.62
CA TYR A 53 7.05 -3.91 -23.94
C TYR A 53 6.37 -2.54 -23.88
N LEU A 54 5.33 -2.38 -23.05
CA LEU A 54 4.63 -1.10 -22.92
C LEU A 54 5.52 -0.01 -22.32
N LEU A 55 6.33 -0.33 -21.30
CA LEU A 55 7.29 0.60 -20.70
C LEU A 55 8.32 1.10 -21.70
N SER A 56 8.68 0.32 -22.73
CA SER A 56 9.62 0.76 -23.76
C SER A 56 9.15 1.98 -24.58
N PHE A 57 7.83 2.23 -24.60
CA PHE A 57 7.20 3.40 -25.26
C PHE A 57 6.93 4.57 -24.30
N MET A 58 7.21 4.40 -22.99
CA MET A 58 6.86 5.36 -21.93
C MET A 58 8.08 6.03 -21.29
N LYS A 59 9.25 5.99 -21.94
CA LYS A 59 10.55 6.42 -21.33
C LYS A 59 10.58 7.88 -20.89
N GLU A 60 9.85 8.76 -21.58
CA GLU A 60 9.82 10.21 -21.29
C GLU A 60 8.55 10.63 -20.53
N MET A 61 7.72 9.67 -20.13
CA MET A 61 6.45 9.95 -19.47
C MET A 61 6.57 9.81 -17.95
N ASP A 62 6.03 10.79 -17.23
CA ASP A 62 5.86 10.66 -15.78
C ASP A 62 4.79 9.61 -15.50
N ILE A 63 5.19 8.52 -14.82
CA ILE A 63 4.29 7.43 -14.48
C ILE A 63 3.21 7.86 -13.48
N ASP A 64 3.43 8.96 -12.77
CA ASP A 64 2.48 9.56 -11.85
C ASP A 64 1.30 10.24 -12.56
N ASP A 65 1.44 10.57 -13.86
CA ASP A 65 0.34 11.07 -14.70
C ASP A 65 -0.61 9.96 -15.16
N LEU A 66 -0.16 8.71 -15.07
CA LEU A 66 -0.99 7.54 -15.40
C LEU A 66 -1.91 7.17 -14.23
N VAL A 67 -2.89 8.02 -13.95
CA VAL A 67 -3.91 7.76 -12.92
C VAL A 67 -5.20 7.23 -13.53
N ASP A 68 -5.78 6.22 -12.91
CA ASP A 68 -7.14 5.76 -13.22
C ASP A 68 -8.19 6.63 -12.49
N ASP A 69 -9.48 6.34 -12.70
CA ASP A 69 -10.60 7.11 -12.11
C ASP A 69 -10.67 7.03 -10.58
N ALA A 70 -9.95 6.10 -9.96
CA ALA A 70 -9.79 6.01 -8.51
C ALA A 70 -8.48 6.64 -8.01
N GLY A 71 -7.70 7.25 -8.90
CA GLY A 71 -6.39 7.86 -8.61
C GLY A 71 -5.27 6.85 -8.44
N TRP A 72 -5.42 5.62 -8.93
CA TRP A 72 -4.36 4.62 -8.88
C TRP A 72 -3.45 4.73 -10.09
N THR A 73 -2.14 4.72 -9.85
CA THR A 73 -1.12 4.56 -10.91
C THR A 73 -0.73 3.09 -11.06
N PRO A 74 -0.05 2.70 -12.15
CA PRO A 74 0.57 1.38 -12.26
C PRO A 74 1.49 1.04 -11.08
N PHE A 75 2.15 2.06 -10.48
CA PHE A 75 3.00 1.87 -9.30
C PHE A 75 2.20 1.48 -8.04
N HIS A 76 1.05 2.13 -7.80
CA HIS A 76 0.12 1.73 -6.73
C HIS A 76 -0.34 0.28 -6.91
N ILE A 77 -0.71 -0.10 -8.14
CA ILE A 77 -1.14 -1.46 -8.45
C ILE A 77 -0.02 -2.46 -8.18
N ALA A 78 1.20 -2.20 -8.67
CA ALA A 78 2.35 -3.08 -8.45
C ALA A 78 2.63 -3.32 -6.96
N CYS A 79 2.55 -2.27 -6.13
CA CYS A 79 2.70 -2.38 -4.68
C CYS A 79 1.55 -3.16 -4.03
N SER A 80 0.34 -3.08 -4.57
CA SER A 80 -0.84 -3.80 -4.06
C SER A 80 -0.84 -5.28 -4.43
N VAL A 81 -0.42 -5.63 -5.66
CA VAL A 81 -0.39 -7.04 -6.13
C VAL A 81 0.84 -7.80 -5.65
N GLY A 82 1.86 -7.11 -5.16
CA GLY A 82 3.02 -7.76 -4.55
C GLY A 82 4.17 -8.08 -5.50
N SER A 83 4.21 -7.51 -6.71
CA SER A 83 5.29 -7.72 -7.65
C SER A 83 6.47 -6.80 -7.38
N LEU A 84 7.42 -7.25 -6.54
CA LEU A 84 8.64 -6.48 -6.26
C LEU A 84 9.46 -6.20 -7.53
N ASN A 85 9.47 -7.13 -8.49
CA ASN A 85 10.16 -6.95 -9.75
C ASN A 85 9.55 -5.77 -10.54
N THR A 86 8.23 -5.74 -10.70
CA THR A 86 7.53 -4.64 -11.35
C THR A 86 7.69 -3.32 -10.60
N VAL A 87 7.61 -3.33 -9.26
CA VAL A 87 7.86 -2.14 -8.43
C VAL A 87 9.25 -1.56 -8.71
N LYS A 88 10.28 -2.41 -8.77
CA LYS A 88 11.64 -1.97 -9.10
C LYS A 88 11.74 -1.41 -10.52
N LYS A 89 11.18 -2.10 -11.52
CA LYS A 89 11.17 -1.63 -12.91
C LYS A 89 10.54 -0.25 -13.05
N LEU A 90 9.37 -0.04 -12.43
CA LEU A 90 8.68 1.24 -12.46
C LEU A 90 9.43 2.34 -11.72
N TYR A 91 10.15 1.99 -10.65
CA TYR A 91 10.95 2.95 -9.86
C TYR A 91 12.29 3.29 -10.51
N GLU A 92 12.93 2.34 -11.18
CA GLU A 92 14.27 2.49 -11.77
C GLU A 92 14.24 3.14 -13.16
N GLY A 93 13.05 3.45 -13.70
CA GLY A 93 12.88 4.22 -14.92
C GLY A 93 13.47 5.64 -14.82
N ASP A 94 13.52 6.35 -15.95
CA ASP A 94 14.11 7.68 -16.03
C ASP A 94 13.33 8.71 -15.18
N LEU A 95 12.02 8.55 -15.07
CA LEU A 95 11.13 9.36 -14.24
C LEU A 95 10.64 8.53 -13.06
N LYS A 96 11.27 8.76 -11.91
CA LYS A 96 10.95 8.05 -10.67
C LYS A 96 9.58 8.45 -10.14
N PRO A 97 8.71 7.48 -9.80
CA PRO A 97 7.41 7.78 -9.21
C PRO A 97 7.56 8.48 -7.85
N ASN A 98 6.63 9.37 -7.55
CA ASN A 98 6.46 9.92 -6.22
C ASN A 98 5.92 8.82 -5.28
N LEU A 99 6.77 8.35 -4.37
CA LEU A 99 6.42 7.26 -3.44
C LEU A 99 5.28 7.60 -2.49
N ASP A 100 5.02 8.90 -2.29
CA ASP A 100 3.99 9.42 -1.40
C ASP A 100 2.75 9.93 -2.16
N LEU A 101 2.69 9.69 -3.48
CA LEU A 101 1.50 9.99 -4.28
C LEU A 101 0.29 9.26 -3.70
N LEU A 102 -0.87 9.96 -3.68
CA LEU A 102 -2.07 9.45 -3.05
C LEU A 102 -3.14 9.08 -4.10
N THR A 103 -3.77 7.96 -3.89
CA THR A 103 -5.05 7.65 -4.57
C THR A 103 -6.16 8.61 -4.13
N LEU A 104 -7.32 8.57 -4.77
CA LEU A 104 -8.48 9.38 -4.33
C LEU A 104 -8.96 9.05 -2.91
N GLN A 105 -8.56 7.91 -2.35
CA GLN A 105 -8.83 7.57 -0.94
C GLN A 105 -7.71 8.03 0.02
N GLY A 106 -6.73 8.77 -0.47
CA GLY A 106 -5.59 9.23 0.32
C GLY A 106 -4.58 8.11 0.62
N VAL A 107 -4.65 7.00 -0.08
CA VAL A 107 -3.82 5.82 0.17
C VAL A 107 -2.54 5.91 -0.66
N SER A 108 -1.37 5.79 -0.02
CA SER A 108 -0.06 5.73 -0.69
C SER A 108 0.33 4.28 -1.03
N ALA A 109 1.35 4.13 -1.88
CA ALA A 109 1.95 2.83 -2.20
C ALA A 109 2.37 2.04 -0.93
N LEU A 110 2.91 2.73 0.09
CA LEU A 110 3.30 2.10 1.37
C LEU A 110 2.09 1.56 2.13
N HIS A 111 0.97 2.28 2.17
CA HIS A 111 -0.28 1.77 2.77
C HIS A 111 -0.76 0.48 2.10
N LEU A 112 -0.69 0.43 0.76
CA LEU A 112 -1.12 -0.75 -0.02
C LEU A 112 -0.23 -1.96 0.28
N ALA A 113 1.09 -1.78 0.20
CA ALA A 113 2.05 -2.84 0.45
C ALA A 113 1.92 -3.41 1.88
N VAL A 114 1.72 -2.54 2.88
CA VAL A 114 1.47 -2.95 4.28
C VAL A 114 0.16 -3.74 4.38
N SER A 115 -0.95 -3.20 3.86
CA SER A 115 -2.28 -3.84 3.96
C SER A 115 -2.32 -5.22 3.31
N LYS A 116 -1.50 -5.45 2.27
CA LYS A 116 -1.40 -6.72 1.54
C LYS A 116 -0.29 -7.64 2.04
N LYS A 117 0.40 -7.27 3.12
CA LYS A 117 1.48 -8.05 3.76
C LYS A 117 2.72 -8.26 2.86
N HIS A 118 3.00 -7.35 1.94
CA HIS A 118 4.14 -7.44 1.02
C HIS A 118 5.42 -6.86 1.66
N LEU A 119 5.98 -7.54 2.67
CA LEU A 119 7.14 -7.06 3.43
C LEU A 119 8.34 -6.66 2.53
N PRO A 120 8.75 -7.42 1.49
CA PRO A 120 9.86 -7.01 0.64
C PRO A 120 9.63 -5.68 -0.09
N ILE A 121 8.36 -5.35 -0.43
CA ILE A 121 8.00 -4.07 -1.05
C ILE A 121 8.01 -2.96 0.00
N VAL A 122 7.51 -3.23 1.21
CA VAL A 122 7.58 -2.28 2.34
C VAL A 122 9.03 -1.88 2.61
N GLU A 123 9.95 -2.87 2.70
CA GLU A 123 11.39 -2.63 2.87
C GLU A 123 11.97 -1.80 1.74
N PHE A 124 11.63 -2.14 0.50
CA PHE A 124 12.08 -1.40 -0.68
C PHE A 124 11.62 0.07 -0.62
N LEU A 125 10.32 0.31 -0.42
CA LEU A 125 9.74 1.65 -0.35
C LEU A 125 10.38 2.51 0.75
N LEU A 126 10.52 1.95 1.96
CA LEU A 126 11.15 2.64 3.10
C LEU A 126 12.63 2.94 2.87
N ASN A 127 13.36 2.05 2.19
CA ASN A 127 14.77 2.29 1.84
C ASN A 127 14.92 3.33 0.71
N LYS A 128 13.88 3.54 -0.09
CA LYS A 128 13.84 4.59 -1.13
C LYS A 128 13.27 5.91 -0.61
N GLY A 129 12.86 5.98 0.67
CA GLY A 129 12.45 7.21 1.32
C GLY A 129 10.94 7.46 1.38
N ALA A 130 10.11 6.43 1.11
CA ALA A 130 8.67 6.56 1.32
C ALA A 130 8.33 6.97 2.76
N SER A 131 7.42 7.92 2.91
CA SER A 131 7.08 8.51 4.20
C SER A 131 6.15 7.59 5.01
N VAL A 132 6.54 7.31 6.26
CA VAL A 132 5.70 6.61 7.24
C VAL A 132 4.64 7.51 7.88
N ARG A 133 4.60 8.80 7.49
CA ARG A 133 3.73 9.83 8.10
C ARG A 133 2.57 10.26 7.21
N VAL A 134 2.44 9.69 6.04
CA VAL A 134 1.32 9.94 5.12
C VAL A 134 0.04 9.39 5.75
N LYS A 135 -1.02 10.21 5.76
CA LYS A 135 -2.34 9.85 6.28
C LYS A 135 -3.33 9.61 5.14
N ASP A 136 -4.08 8.54 5.21
CA ASP A 136 -5.22 8.33 4.33
C ASP A 136 -6.44 9.20 4.75
N LYS A 137 -7.57 9.09 4.04
CA LYS A 137 -8.80 9.85 4.37
C LYS A 137 -9.42 9.50 5.73
N LYS A 138 -9.02 8.35 6.33
CA LYS A 138 -9.39 7.98 7.70
C LYS A 138 -8.35 8.47 8.72
N LEU A 139 -7.39 9.29 8.31
CA LEU A 139 -6.23 9.75 9.09
C LEU A 139 -5.33 8.58 9.55
N GLN A 140 -5.45 7.39 8.93
CA GLN A 140 -4.61 6.26 9.24
C GLN A 140 -3.24 6.40 8.58
N LEU A 141 -2.20 6.10 9.32
CA LEU A 141 -0.83 5.90 8.85
C LEU A 141 -0.63 4.42 8.47
N PRO A 142 0.41 4.08 7.70
CA PRO A 142 0.76 2.68 7.41
C PRO A 142 0.84 1.80 8.67
N ILE A 143 1.32 2.34 9.81
CA ILE A 143 1.44 1.59 11.07
C ILE A 143 0.09 1.15 11.66
N HIS A 144 -0.99 1.93 11.48
CA HIS A 144 -2.32 1.51 11.92
C HIS A 144 -2.74 0.23 11.19
N ARG A 145 -2.46 0.16 9.87
CA ARG A 145 -2.76 -1.02 9.06
C ARG A 145 -1.87 -2.20 9.42
N ALA A 146 -0.56 -1.95 9.69
CA ALA A 146 0.37 -2.98 10.15
C ALA A 146 -0.08 -3.62 11.47
N ALA A 147 -0.57 -2.81 12.40
CA ALA A 147 -1.10 -3.26 13.67
C ALA A 147 -2.42 -4.04 13.51
N ALA A 148 -3.34 -3.54 12.68
CA ALA A 148 -4.62 -4.21 12.40
C ALA A 148 -4.48 -5.57 11.71
N ILE A 149 -3.44 -5.77 10.88
CA ILE A 149 -3.20 -7.08 10.23
C ILE A 149 -2.30 -8.02 11.05
N GLY A 150 -1.85 -7.62 12.23
CA GLY A 150 -1.05 -8.43 13.14
C GLY A 150 0.39 -8.69 12.68
N SER A 151 1.00 -7.77 11.95
CA SER A 151 2.34 -7.99 11.42
C SER A 151 3.41 -7.32 12.28
N MET A 152 3.99 -8.07 13.24
CA MET A 152 5.11 -7.59 14.07
C MET A 152 6.28 -7.07 13.23
N ALA A 153 6.65 -7.78 12.15
CA ALA A 153 7.76 -7.37 11.29
C ALA A 153 7.51 -6.00 10.62
N MET A 154 6.27 -5.74 10.15
CA MET A 154 5.93 -4.46 9.55
C MET A 154 5.82 -3.34 10.59
N VAL A 155 5.27 -3.61 11.76
CA VAL A 155 5.25 -2.65 12.88
C VAL A 155 6.69 -2.29 13.26
N ASP A 156 7.55 -3.29 13.40
CA ASP A 156 8.95 -3.10 13.78
C ASP A 156 9.69 -2.20 12.78
N ILE A 157 9.62 -2.52 11.49
CA ILE A 157 10.33 -1.74 10.46
C ILE A 157 9.77 -0.31 10.31
N LEU A 158 8.46 -0.12 10.45
CA LEU A 158 7.83 1.21 10.42
C LEU A 158 8.25 2.05 11.62
N CYS A 159 8.31 1.46 12.82
CA CYS A 159 8.80 2.14 14.02
C CYS A 159 10.29 2.48 13.93
N GLN A 160 11.13 1.61 13.37
CA GLN A 160 12.55 1.90 13.09
C GLN A 160 12.73 3.09 12.15
N LYS A 161 11.75 3.38 11.29
CA LYS A 161 11.69 4.56 10.42
C LYS A 161 10.95 5.76 11.07
N ASN A 162 10.79 5.74 12.39
CA ASN A 162 10.16 6.79 13.19
C ASN A 162 8.67 7.04 12.86
N SER A 163 7.92 5.97 12.58
CA SER A 163 6.46 6.07 12.52
C SER A 163 5.88 6.45 13.87
N PRO A 164 4.94 7.43 13.96
CA PRO A 164 4.39 7.87 15.25
C PRO A 164 3.47 6.80 15.83
N VAL A 165 3.92 6.11 16.88
CA VAL A 165 3.21 4.97 17.51
C VAL A 165 1.92 5.36 18.23
N ASN A 166 1.80 6.63 18.65
CA ASN A 166 0.62 7.17 19.36
C ASN A 166 -0.24 8.06 18.44
N ALA A 167 -0.01 8.03 17.12
CA ALA A 167 -0.86 8.77 16.19
C ALA A 167 -2.30 8.26 16.26
N LYS A 168 -3.26 9.20 16.30
CA LYS A 168 -4.69 8.89 16.30
C LYS A 168 -5.24 9.00 14.87
N ASP A 169 -6.08 8.05 14.50
CA ASP A 169 -6.89 8.11 13.30
C ASP A 169 -8.19 8.93 13.54
N PHE A 170 -9.11 8.91 12.57
CA PHE A 170 -10.37 9.65 12.64
C PHE A 170 -11.25 9.26 13.84
N GLN A 171 -11.18 8.01 14.30
CA GLN A 171 -11.93 7.52 15.46
C GLN A 171 -11.18 7.76 16.79
N GLY A 172 -10.01 8.41 16.74
CA GLY A 172 -9.13 8.56 17.89
C GLY A 172 -8.33 7.28 18.21
N TRP A 173 -8.35 6.29 17.32
CA TRP A 173 -7.64 5.02 17.51
C TRP A 173 -6.16 5.16 17.17
N THR A 174 -5.31 4.69 18.06
CA THR A 174 -3.88 4.50 17.81
C THR A 174 -3.63 3.12 17.19
N PRO A 175 -2.43 2.82 16.66
CA PRO A 175 -2.08 1.47 16.22
C PRO A 175 -2.34 0.39 17.29
N LEU A 176 -2.17 0.73 18.58
CA LEU A 176 -2.44 -0.18 19.69
C LEU A 176 -3.92 -0.56 19.79
N PHE A 177 -4.84 0.39 19.60
CA PHE A 177 -6.27 0.10 19.54
C PHE A 177 -6.60 -0.92 18.45
N HIS A 178 -6.05 -0.70 17.24
CA HIS A 178 -6.25 -1.62 16.13
C HIS A 178 -5.70 -3.03 16.41
N ALA A 179 -4.51 -3.12 17.01
CA ALA A 179 -3.93 -4.41 17.38
C ALA A 179 -4.83 -5.20 18.35
N LEU A 180 -5.30 -4.54 19.41
CA LEU A 180 -6.13 -5.21 20.44
C LEU A 180 -7.52 -5.57 19.91
N ALA A 181 -8.16 -4.68 19.13
CA ALA A 181 -9.48 -4.92 18.57
C ALA A 181 -9.50 -6.06 17.55
N GLU A 182 -8.40 -6.24 16.80
CA GLU A 182 -8.25 -7.31 15.82
C GLU A 182 -7.64 -8.61 16.42
N GLY A 183 -7.38 -8.62 17.73
CA GLY A 183 -6.90 -9.82 18.45
C GLY A 183 -5.40 -10.06 18.40
N HIS A 184 -4.61 -9.07 17.99
CA HIS A 184 -3.16 -9.16 17.86
C HIS A 184 -2.43 -8.71 19.14
N GLY A 185 -2.59 -9.49 20.22
CA GLY A 185 -1.99 -9.21 21.54
C GLY A 185 -0.46 -9.14 21.50
N ASP A 186 0.19 -9.94 20.65
CA ASP A 186 1.64 -9.93 20.44
C ASP A 186 2.15 -8.61 19.83
N VAL A 187 1.43 -8.07 18.84
CA VAL A 187 1.70 -6.74 18.25
C VAL A 187 1.44 -5.65 19.29
N ALA A 188 0.39 -5.77 20.07
CA ALA A 188 0.07 -4.83 21.15
C ALA A 188 1.21 -4.77 22.19
N VAL A 189 1.70 -5.92 22.64
CA VAL A 189 2.86 -6.02 23.56
C VAL A 189 4.12 -5.43 22.92
N LEU A 190 4.39 -5.72 21.65
CA LEU A 190 5.53 -5.13 20.92
C LEU A 190 5.47 -3.60 20.91
N LEU A 191 4.30 -3.02 20.60
CA LEU A 191 4.09 -1.57 20.55
C LEU A 191 4.37 -0.90 21.90
N VAL A 192 3.93 -1.51 23.01
CA VAL A 192 4.14 -0.96 24.35
C VAL A 192 5.57 -1.18 24.81
N ASN A 193 6.04 -2.41 24.88
CA ASN A 193 7.33 -2.75 25.54
C ASN A 193 8.54 -2.23 24.75
N LYS A 194 8.47 -2.22 23.41
CA LYS A 194 9.60 -1.81 22.59
C LYS A 194 9.50 -0.35 22.10
N TYR A 195 8.29 0.14 21.86
CA TYR A 195 8.07 1.43 21.22
C TYR A 195 7.32 2.44 22.10
N SER A 196 7.07 2.10 23.35
CA SER A 196 6.45 2.97 24.36
C SER A 196 5.10 3.56 23.90
N ALA A 197 4.28 2.72 23.27
CA ALA A 197 2.89 3.09 22.97
C ALA A 197 2.13 3.31 24.29
N ASP A 198 1.40 4.42 24.35
CA ASP A 198 0.60 4.77 25.52
C ASP A 198 -0.70 3.94 25.55
N TYR A 199 -0.89 3.14 26.58
CA TYR A 199 -2.11 2.34 26.79
C TYR A 199 -2.90 2.74 28.04
N GLU A 200 -2.32 3.54 28.92
CA GLU A 200 -2.92 3.93 30.20
C GLU A 200 -3.72 5.22 30.12
N SER A 201 -3.15 6.24 29.45
CA SER A 201 -3.72 7.58 29.42
C SER A 201 -4.42 7.90 28.10
N THR A 202 -4.23 7.08 27.06
CA THR A 202 -4.85 7.33 25.75
C THR A 202 -6.31 6.83 25.71
N GLU A 203 -7.17 7.68 25.15
CA GLU A 203 -8.59 7.36 24.93
C GLU A 203 -8.94 7.64 23.46
N ASN A 204 -9.88 6.87 22.92
CA ASN A 204 -10.46 7.13 21.61
C ASN A 204 -11.54 8.22 21.66
N SER A 205 -12.24 8.48 20.56
CA SER A 205 -13.29 9.52 20.49
C SER A 205 -14.53 9.22 21.34
N ASN A 206 -14.69 7.98 21.81
CA ASN A 206 -15.79 7.56 22.69
C ASN A 206 -15.38 7.58 24.18
N GLY A 207 -14.15 7.93 24.53
CA GLY A 207 -13.60 7.86 25.87
C GLY A 207 -13.20 6.44 26.30
N GLU A 208 -13.08 5.49 25.35
CA GLU A 208 -12.65 4.13 25.63
C GLU A 208 -11.12 4.03 25.60
N LYS A 209 -10.54 3.22 26.50
CA LYS A 209 -9.10 2.90 26.52
C LYS A 209 -8.78 1.70 25.61
N PRO A 210 -7.51 1.49 25.24
CA PRO A 210 -7.13 0.37 24.35
C PRO A 210 -7.63 -1.00 24.84
N LEU A 211 -7.63 -1.27 26.14
CA LEU A 211 -8.11 -2.53 26.69
C LEU A 211 -9.62 -2.72 26.63
N ASP A 212 -10.39 -1.62 26.56
CA ASP A 212 -11.85 -1.68 26.49
C ASP A 212 -12.34 -2.20 25.13
N VAL A 213 -11.53 -2.03 24.08
CA VAL A 213 -11.84 -2.50 22.72
C VAL A 213 -11.18 -3.84 22.35
N ALA A 214 -10.50 -4.49 23.30
CA ALA A 214 -9.85 -5.77 23.02
C ALA A 214 -10.88 -6.80 22.51
N LEU A 215 -10.50 -7.57 21.48
CA LEU A 215 -11.38 -8.52 20.78
C LEU A 215 -12.11 -9.49 21.71
N ASN A 216 -11.41 -9.94 22.76
CA ASN A 216 -11.93 -10.85 23.79
C ASN A 216 -11.03 -10.84 25.03
N GLU A 217 -11.51 -11.48 26.11
CA GLU A 217 -10.75 -11.57 27.38
C GLU A 217 -9.39 -12.29 27.23
N GLN A 218 -9.26 -13.24 26.31
CA GLN A 218 -7.99 -13.94 26.10
C GLN A 218 -6.90 -12.98 25.57
N VAL A 219 -7.24 -12.09 24.66
CA VAL A 219 -6.34 -11.04 24.13
C VAL A 219 -5.96 -10.06 25.24
N LYS A 220 -6.93 -9.67 26.04
CA LYS A 220 -6.76 -8.76 27.19
C LYS A 220 -5.83 -9.35 28.24
N ASP A 221 -6.11 -10.60 28.65
CA ASP A 221 -5.28 -11.33 29.63
C ASP A 221 -3.86 -11.54 29.11
N TYR A 222 -3.71 -11.90 27.82
CA TYR A 222 -2.40 -12.05 27.18
C TYR A 222 -1.63 -10.73 27.23
N PHE A 223 -2.26 -9.62 26.85
CA PHE A 223 -1.65 -8.29 26.87
C PHE A 223 -1.22 -7.90 28.29
N ILE A 224 -2.13 -7.94 29.28
CA ILE A 224 -1.84 -7.58 30.68
C ILE A 224 -0.70 -8.41 31.26
N LYS A 225 -0.65 -9.71 30.94
CA LYS A 225 0.39 -10.62 31.44
C LYS A 225 1.78 -10.32 30.86
N ASN A 226 1.87 -9.77 29.65
CA ASN A 226 3.13 -9.64 28.92
C ASN A 226 3.62 -8.17 28.76
N VAL A 227 2.80 -7.20 29.11
CA VAL A 227 3.22 -5.79 29.18
C VAL A 227 4.08 -5.56 30.43
N GLN A 228 5.21 -4.84 30.27
CA GLN A 228 6.20 -4.53 31.33
C GLN A 228 6.27 -3.03 31.57
#